data_d863acf20ca91b7725b864c1cd0df28c
#
_entry.id   d863acf20ca91b7725b864c1cd0df28c
#
_cell.length_a   1.000
_cell.length_b   1.000
_cell.length_c   1.000
_cell.angle_alpha   90.00
_cell.angle_beta   90.00
_cell.angle_gamma   90.00
#
_symmetry.space_group_name_H-M   'P 1'
#
loop_
_entity.id
_entity.type
_entity.pdbx_description
1 polymer ?
#
loop_
_entity_poly.entity_id
_entity_poly.type
_entity_poly.pdbx_seq_one_letter_code
_entity_poly.pdbx_strand_id
1 'polypeptide(L)'
;YYTILWEELDSLTISVIHCAIVDLASIWQTAWINAGSPTLSFINKQSIPNVYVLDQNHPNPFNPTTTLRYDLPEDVMVNITIYDMMGRQVKTLINGKQSAGYKSLQWNATNNLGQSVSAGLYLYMIQAGDFRQIRKMVLFK
;
A
#
# COMPACT_ATOMS: atom_id res chain seq x y z
N TYR A 1 57.68 -2.10 -31.97
CA TYR A 1 58.07 -1.12 -30.93
C TYR A 1 56.81 -0.43 -30.34
N TYR A 2 55.83 0.00 -31.15
CA TYR A 2 54.63 0.70 -30.68
C TYR A 2 53.66 -0.21 -29.95
N THR A 3 53.54 -1.48 -30.33
CA THR A 3 52.62 -2.44 -29.67
C THR A 3 53.03 -2.76 -28.23
N ILE A 4 54.32 -2.88 -27.93
CA ILE A 4 54.83 -3.16 -26.58
C ILE A 4 54.57 -1.97 -25.64
N LEU A 5 54.72 -0.74 -26.14
CA LEU A 5 54.48 0.48 -25.36
C LEU A 5 52.99 0.65 -24.99
N TRP A 6 52.10 0.26 -25.86
CA TRP A 6 50.65 0.31 -25.58
C TRP A 6 50.22 -0.74 -24.56
N GLU A 7 50.76 -1.96 -24.61
CA GLU A 7 50.45 -3.01 -23.63
C GLU A 7 50.97 -2.66 -22.24
N GLU A 8 52.15 -2.02 -22.10
CA GLU A 8 52.62 -1.57 -20.79
C GLU A 8 51.86 -0.37 -20.26
N LEU A 9 51.44 0.58 -21.10
CA LEU A 9 50.64 1.72 -20.70
C LEU A 9 49.22 1.30 -20.30
N ASP A 10 48.62 0.34 -20.98
CA ASP A 10 47.32 -0.19 -20.63
C ASP A 10 47.35 -0.90 -19.26
N SER A 11 48.40 -1.68 -18.99
CA SER A 11 48.50 -2.36 -17.70
C SER A 11 48.71 -1.40 -16.53
N LEU A 12 49.49 -0.32 -16.73
CA LEU A 12 49.72 0.73 -15.75
C LEU A 12 48.45 1.55 -15.50
N THR A 13 47.74 1.92 -16.56
CA THR A 13 46.48 2.69 -16.43
C THR A 13 45.39 1.89 -15.76
N ILE A 14 45.23 0.62 -16.07
CA ILE A 14 44.30 -0.29 -15.42
C ILE A 14 44.65 -0.46 -13.93
N SER A 15 45.93 -0.60 -13.61
CA SER A 15 46.41 -0.73 -12.23
C SER A 15 46.11 0.52 -11.39
N VAL A 16 46.37 1.72 -11.94
CA VAL A 16 46.14 2.99 -11.27
C VAL A 16 44.63 3.22 -11.05
N ILE A 17 43.81 2.91 -12.05
CA ILE A 17 42.37 3.00 -11.93
C ILE A 17 41.82 2.01 -10.87
N HIS A 18 42.35 0.80 -10.85
CA HIS A 18 41.98 -0.21 -9.87
C HIS A 18 42.34 0.23 -8.43
N CYS A 19 43.53 0.75 -8.21
CA CYS A 19 43.92 1.31 -6.92
C CYS A 19 43.00 2.46 -6.50
N ALA A 20 42.73 3.39 -7.41
CA ALA A 20 41.86 4.52 -7.11
C ALA A 20 40.43 4.09 -6.71
N ILE A 21 39.87 3.06 -7.37
CA ILE A 21 38.56 2.49 -7.04
C ILE A 21 38.60 1.84 -5.66
N VAL A 22 39.63 1.08 -5.35
CA VAL A 22 39.75 0.41 -4.03
C VAL A 22 39.92 1.45 -2.92
N ASP A 23 40.70 2.50 -3.13
CA ASP A 23 40.92 3.57 -2.17
C ASP A 23 39.61 4.36 -1.92
N LEU A 24 38.86 4.69 -2.98
CA LEU A 24 37.55 5.34 -2.83
C LEU A 24 36.57 4.44 -2.08
N ALA A 25 36.52 3.15 -2.39
CA ALA A 25 35.64 2.22 -1.69
C ALA A 25 35.99 2.12 -0.20
N SER A 26 37.27 2.11 0.15
CA SER A 26 37.76 2.04 1.53
C SER A 26 37.44 3.33 2.29
N ILE A 27 37.55 4.50 1.67
CA ILE A 27 37.18 5.79 2.25
C ILE A 27 35.66 5.82 2.53
N TRP A 28 34.85 5.38 1.57
CA TRP A 28 33.41 5.29 1.74
C TRP A 28 33.02 4.32 2.88
N GLN A 29 33.66 3.16 2.94
CA GLN A 29 33.42 2.18 4.00
C GLN A 29 33.81 2.73 5.37
N THR A 30 34.94 3.42 5.47
CA THR A 30 35.40 4.04 6.71
C THR A 30 34.45 5.17 7.14
N ALA A 31 34.03 6.02 6.21
CA ALA A 31 33.07 7.07 6.48
C ALA A 31 31.71 6.51 6.96
N TRP A 32 31.26 5.42 6.35
CA TRP A 32 30.04 4.70 6.73
C TRP A 32 30.13 4.12 8.14
N ILE A 33 31.24 3.46 8.49
CA ILE A 33 31.48 2.90 9.80
C ILE A 33 31.56 4.01 10.86
N ASN A 34 32.30 5.10 10.58
CA ASN A 34 32.44 6.24 11.48
C ASN A 34 31.13 6.99 11.69
N ALA A 35 30.22 6.97 10.73
CA ALA A 35 28.87 7.50 10.85
C ALA A 35 27.93 6.57 11.67
N GLY A 36 28.47 5.51 12.29
CA GLY A 36 27.67 4.55 13.06
C GLY A 36 26.90 3.59 12.18
N SER A 37 27.36 3.36 10.93
CA SER A 37 26.68 2.46 9.98
C SER A 37 25.17 2.71 9.94
N PRO A 38 24.73 3.93 9.62
CA PRO A 38 23.31 4.23 9.64
C PRO A 38 22.60 3.21 8.76
N THR A 39 21.80 2.37 9.38
CA THR A 39 20.87 1.54 8.61
C THR A 39 20.01 2.50 7.82
N LEU A 40 19.99 2.36 6.50
CA LEU A 40 18.97 2.99 5.67
C LEU A 40 17.63 2.34 6.05
N SER A 41 17.17 2.65 7.25
CA SER A 41 15.77 2.51 7.59
C SER A 41 15.06 3.43 6.61
N PHE A 42 14.61 2.88 5.49
CA PHE A 42 13.43 3.44 4.86
C PHE A 42 12.34 3.27 5.91
N ILE A 43 12.29 4.24 6.83
CA ILE A 43 11.08 4.46 7.59
C ILE A 43 10.08 4.81 6.49
N ASN A 44 9.42 3.79 5.99
CA ASN A 44 8.16 3.96 5.34
C ASN A 44 7.26 4.53 6.45
N LYS A 45 7.39 5.84 6.69
CA LYS A 45 6.49 6.59 7.53
C LYS A 45 5.19 6.61 6.74
N GLN A 46 4.54 5.46 6.73
CA GLN A 46 3.19 5.35 6.25
C GLN A 46 2.44 6.39 7.07
N SER A 47 2.13 7.51 6.43
CA SER A 47 1.41 8.59 7.11
C SER A 47 0.12 7.98 7.65
N ILE A 48 0.05 7.88 8.97
CA ILE A 48 -1.16 7.37 9.63
C ILE A 48 -2.19 8.48 9.52
N PRO A 49 -3.42 8.19 9.04
CA PRO A 49 -4.48 9.18 9.02
C PRO A 49 -4.77 9.70 10.43
N ASN A 50 -5.15 10.98 10.53
CA ASN A 50 -5.45 11.60 11.82
C ASN A 50 -6.93 11.43 12.24
N VAL A 51 -7.78 11.01 11.31
CA VAL A 51 -9.23 10.88 11.52
C VAL A 51 -9.76 9.63 10.82
N TYR A 52 -10.85 9.11 11.33
CA TYR A 52 -11.60 8.06 10.65
C TYR A 52 -12.31 8.63 9.43
N VAL A 53 -12.20 7.97 8.30
CA VAL A 53 -12.89 8.33 7.06
C VAL A 53 -13.42 7.07 6.39
N LEU A 54 -14.60 7.17 5.79
CA LEU A 54 -15.11 6.21 4.82
C LEU A 54 -15.32 6.95 3.51
N ASP A 55 -14.55 6.62 2.48
CA ASP A 55 -14.66 7.25 1.17
C ASP A 55 -15.85 6.74 0.37
N GLN A 56 -16.21 7.52 -0.65
CA GLN A 56 -17.15 7.04 -1.66
C GLN A 56 -16.50 5.90 -2.45
N ASN A 57 -17.24 4.80 -2.63
CA ASN A 57 -16.76 3.70 -3.45
C ASN A 57 -16.44 4.15 -4.89
N HIS A 58 -15.40 3.56 -5.46
CA HIS A 58 -15.00 3.84 -6.83
C HIS A 58 -14.72 2.54 -7.61
N PRO A 59 -15.28 2.41 -8.83
CA PRO A 59 -16.25 3.30 -9.48
C PRO A 59 -17.61 3.32 -8.79
N ASN A 60 -18.41 4.36 -9.05
CA ASN A 60 -19.82 4.43 -8.65
C ASN A 60 -20.58 5.31 -9.67
N PRO A 61 -21.52 4.77 -10.48
CA PRO A 61 -21.97 3.38 -10.50
C PRO A 61 -20.87 2.38 -10.88
N PHE A 62 -21.06 1.11 -10.52
CA PHE A 62 -20.07 0.05 -10.76
C PHE A 62 -20.68 -1.21 -11.40
N ASN A 63 -19.84 -2.03 -12.06
CA ASN A 63 -20.20 -3.28 -12.72
C ASN A 63 -19.00 -4.24 -12.81
N PRO A 64 -19.00 -5.41 -12.23
CA PRO A 64 -19.68 -5.78 -10.98
C PRO A 64 -18.82 -5.43 -9.76
N THR A 65 -17.62 -4.87 -9.97
CA THR A 65 -16.62 -4.67 -8.93
C THR A 65 -16.45 -3.20 -8.58
N THR A 66 -16.34 -2.92 -7.29
CA THR A 66 -16.01 -1.60 -6.77
C THR A 66 -15.05 -1.69 -5.60
N THR A 67 -14.31 -0.61 -5.34
CA THR A 67 -13.37 -0.49 -4.24
C THR A 67 -13.91 0.49 -3.20
N LEU A 68 -13.94 0.06 -1.96
CA LEU A 68 -14.22 0.89 -0.79
C LEU A 68 -12.88 1.24 -0.14
N ARG A 69 -12.68 2.53 0.16
CA ARG A 69 -11.51 3.02 0.89
C ARG A 69 -11.95 3.57 2.24
N TYR A 70 -11.13 3.35 3.25
CA TYR A 70 -11.36 3.86 4.58
C TYR A 70 -10.03 4.07 5.31
N ASP A 71 -10.03 5.02 6.23
CA ASP A 71 -8.87 5.45 6.97
C ASP A 71 -9.06 5.18 8.45
N LEU A 72 -8.01 4.62 9.07
CA LEU A 72 -7.99 4.28 10.50
C LEU A 72 -6.84 5.01 11.17
N PRO A 73 -7.10 5.94 12.12
CA PRO A 73 -6.06 6.63 12.87
C PRO A 73 -5.38 5.75 13.92
N GLU A 74 -6.00 4.66 14.32
CA GLU A 74 -5.51 3.74 15.35
C GLU A 74 -5.91 2.29 15.06
N ASP A 75 -5.32 1.36 15.79
CA ASP A 75 -5.67 -0.06 15.73
C ASP A 75 -7.03 -0.29 16.38
N VAL A 76 -8.00 -0.75 15.62
CA VAL A 76 -9.39 -0.86 16.08
C VAL A 76 -10.11 -2.06 15.50
N MET A 77 -11.17 -2.52 16.18
CA MET A 77 -12.12 -3.47 15.62
C MET A 77 -12.96 -2.78 14.54
N VAL A 78 -12.91 -3.34 13.33
CA VAL A 78 -13.64 -2.81 12.17
C VAL A 78 -14.66 -3.83 11.69
N ASN A 79 -15.87 -3.35 11.48
CA ASN A 79 -16.92 -4.08 10.78
C ASN A 79 -17.35 -3.26 9.55
N ILE A 80 -17.28 -3.85 8.35
CA ILE A 80 -17.83 -3.25 7.13
C ILE A 80 -18.86 -4.21 6.56
N THR A 81 -20.08 -3.73 6.50
CA THR A 81 -21.24 -4.53 6.07
C THR A 81 -22.02 -3.80 4.99
N ILE A 82 -22.49 -4.56 4.01
CA ILE A 82 -23.32 -4.11 2.90
C ILE A 82 -24.75 -4.49 3.16
N TYR A 83 -25.66 -3.55 2.92
CA TYR A 83 -27.10 -3.68 3.08
C TYR A 83 -27.82 -3.36 1.77
N ASP A 84 -28.96 -3.97 1.57
CA ASP A 84 -29.93 -3.58 0.54
C ASP A 84 -30.80 -2.41 1.02
N MET A 85 -31.68 -1.92 0.14
CA MET A 85 -32.59 -0.81 0.46
C MET A 85 -33.67 -1.14 1.49
N MET A 86 -33.85 -2.42 1.78
CA MET A 86 -34.78 -2.88 2.85
C MET A 86 -34.06 -3.02 4.21
N GLY A 87 -32.75 -2.65 4.28
CA GLY A 87 -31.92 -2.79 5.48
C GLY A 87 -31.47 -4.22 5.77
N ARG A 88 -31.68 -5.15 4.84
CA ARG A 88 -31.20 -6.53 5.01
C ARG A 88 -29.71 -6.60 4.72
N GLN A 89 -28.98 -7.31 5.55
CA GLN A 89 -27.57 -7.56 5.35
C GLN A 89 -27.35 -8.44 4.10
N VAL A 90 -26.56 -7.94 3.17
CA VAL A 90 -26.17 -8.63 1.94
C VAL A 90 -24.85 -9.35 2.13
N LYS A 91 -23.83 -8.63 2.61
CA LYS A 91 -22.48 -9.16 2.83
C LYS A 91 -21.74 -8.42 3.93
N THR A 92 -21.01 -9.18 4.76
CA THR A 92 -19.96 -8.64 5.60
C THR A 92 -18.63 -8.75 4.85
N LEU A 93 -17.99 -7.61 4.59
CA LEU A 93 -16.70 -7.57 3.90
C LEU A 93 -15.55 -7.80 4.86
N ILE A 94 -15.64 -7.22 6.06
CA ILE A 94 -14.66 -7.37 7.12
C ILE A 94 -15.33 -7.35 8.48
N ASN A 95 -14.84 -8.17 9.39
CA ASN A 95 -15.22 -8.18 10.80
C ASN A 95 -14.01 -8.65 11.61
N GLY A 96 -13.20 -7.71 12.09
CA GLY A 96 -11.98 -8.04 12.82
C GLY A 96 -11.11 -6.86 13.14
N LYS A 97 -10.07 -7.08 13.94
CA LYS A 97 -9.08 -6.07 14.30
C LYS A 97 -8.26 -5.67 13.08
N GLN A 98 -8.14 -4.38 12.84
CA GLN A 98 -7.35 -3.78 11.77
C GLN A 98 -6.34 -2.80 12.37
N SER A 99 -5.12 -2.78 11.79
CA SER A 99 -4.10 -1.80 12.14
C SER A 99 -4.42 -0.43 11.57
N ALA A 100 -3.92 0.61 12.21
CA ALA A 100 -3.95 1.99 11.71
C ALA A 100 -3.43 2.08 10.26
N GLY A 101 -3.90 3.08 9.52
CA GLY A 101 -3.47 3.37 8.15
C GLY A 101 -4.60 3.46 7.13
N TYR A 102 -4.23 3.71 5.88
CA TYR A 102 -5.12 3.74 4.72
C TYR A 102 -5.44 2.33 4.28
N LYS A 103 -6.72 2.01 4.13
CA LYS A 103 -7.20 0.67 3.81
C LYS A 103 -8.10 0.68 2.58
N SER A 104 -8.13 -0.45 1.89
CA SER A 104 -9.05 -0.64 0.77
C SER A 104 -9.57 -2.06 0.72
N LEU A 105 -10.83 -2.20 0.32
CA LEU A 105 -11.51 -3.48 0.13
C LEU A 105 -12.23 -3.48 -1.20
N GLN A 106 -12.26 -4.63 -1.88
CA GLN A 106 -13.07 -4.81 -3.07
C GLN A 106 -14.36 -5.58 -2.76
N TRP A 107 -15.43 -5.16 -3.41
CA TRP A 107 -16.67 -5.91 -3.47
C TRP A 107 -17.04 -6.20 -4.92
N ASN A 108 -17.38 -7.45 -5.19
CA ASN A 108 -17.69 -7.99 -6.52
C ASN A 108 -19.18 -8.29 -6.71
N ALA A 109 -20.06 -7.53 -6.07
CA ALA A 109 -21.52 -7.66 -6.14
C ALA A 109 -22.03 -9.08 -5.80
N THR A 110 -21.44 -9.70 -4.76
CA THR A 110 -21.90 -11.01 -4.25
C THR A 110 -22.39 -10.90 -2.81
N ASN A 111 -23.32 -11.78 -2.43
CA ASN A 111 -23.78 -11.96 -1.05
C ASN A 111 -22.79 -12.82 -0.22
N ASN A 112 -23.11 -13.10 1.04
CA ASN A 112 -22.31 -13.96 1.91
C ASN A 112 -22.16 -15.42 1.40
N LEU A 113 -23.08 -15.89 0.55
CA LEU A 113 -23.04 -17.21 -0.06
C LEU A 113 -22.27 -17.22 -1.37
N GLY A 114 -21.68 -16.10 -1.79
CA GLY A 114 -20.95 -15.98 -3.05
C GLY A 114 -21.86 -15.82 -4.30
N GLN A 115 -23.16 -15.70 -4.11
CA GLN A 115 -24.10 -15.52 -5.21
C GLN A 115 -24.18 -14.06 -5.63
N SER A 116 -24.27 -13.82 -6.95
CA SER A 116 -24.42 -12.47 -7.49
C SER A 116 -25.73 -11.84 -7.03
N VAL A 117 -25.66 -10.56 -6.65
CA VAL A 117 -26.83 -9.76 -6.27
C VAL A 117 -27.37 -8.97 -7.46
N SER A 118 -28.63 -8.53 -7.39
CA SER A 118 -29.30 -7.79 -8.46
C SER A 118 -28.72 -6.37 -8.60
N ALA A 119 -28.84 -5.78 -9.79
CA ALA A 119 -28.60 -4.36 -9.99
C ALA A 119 -29.51 -3.54 -9.09
N GLY A 120 -29.01 -2.41 -8.60
CA GLY A 120 -29.77 -1.54 -7.71
C GLY A 120 -28.90 -0.72 -6.77
N LEU A 121 -29.56 -0.07 -5.82
CA LEU A 121 -28.95 0.75 -4.79
C LEU A 121 -28.61 -0.11 -3.57
N TYR A 122 -27.39 0.05 -3.06
CA TYR A 122 -26.88 -0.60 -1.86
C TYR A 122 -26.31 0.44 -0.91
N LEU A 123 -26.31 0.11 0.37
CA LEU A 123 -25.67 0.89 1.42
C LEU A 123 -24.49 0.09 1.96
N TYR A 124 -23.39 0.75 2.25
CA TYR A 124 -22.30 0.14 3.02
C TYR A 124 -22.03 0.97 4.26
N MET A 125 -21.81 0.30 5.35
CA MET A 125 -21.58 0.88 6.66
C MET A 125 -20.25 0.39 7.20
N ILE A 126 -19.44 1.33 7.69
CA ILE A 126 -18.30 1.05 8.55
C ILE A 126 -18.69 1.31 10.01
N GLN A 127 -18.24 0.43 10.88
CA GLN A 127 -18.17 0.63 12.31
C GLN A 127 -16.74 0.34 12.75
N ALA A 128 -16.04 1.34 13.31
CA ALA A 128 -14.69 1.25 13.80
C ALA A 128 -14.63 1.87 15.20
N GLY A 129 -14.66 1.02 16.25
CA GLY A 129 -14.91 1.49 17.61
C GLY A 129 -16.25 2.23 17.71
N ASP A 130 -16.16 3.49 18.14
CA ASP A 130 -17.34 4.39 18.26
C ASP A 130 -17.69 5.09 16.94
N PHE A 131 -16.77 5.08 15.98
CA PHE A 131 -17.00 5.70 14.67
C PHE A 131 -17.96 4.86 13.84
N ARG A 132 -18.96 5.54 13.26
CA ARG A 132 -19.92 4.92 12.33
C ARG A 132 -20.20 5.86 11.17
N GLN A 133 -20.10 5.34 9.96
CA GLN A 133 -20.44 6.08 8.74
C GLN A 133 -21.12 5.15 7.74
N ILE A 134 -22.09 5.70 7.00
CA ILE A 134 -22.84 4.99 5.95
C ILE A 134 -22.69 5.77 4.64
N ARG A 135 -22.54 5.03 3.55
CA ARG A 135 -22.55 5.57 2.19
C ARG A 135 -23.38 4.71 1.27
N LYS A 136 -23.84 5.33 0.17
CA LYS A 136 -24.63 4.66 -0.86
C LYS A 136 -23.79 4.33 -2.07
N MET A 137 -24.10 3.25 -2.76
CA MET A 137 -23.48 2.83 -4.00
C MET A 137 -24.51 2.24 -4.96
N VAL A 138 -24.26 2.35 -6.25
CA VAL A 138 -25.16 1.89 -7.32
C VAL A 138 -24.49 0.80 -8.13
N LEU A 139 -25.08 -0.40 -8.09
CA LEU A 139 -24.68 -1.51 -8.95
C LEU A 139 -25.46 -1.41 -10.27
N PHE A 140 -24.73 -1.34 -11.34
CA PHE A 140 -25.24 -1.38 -12.71
C PHE A 140 -24.87 -2.75 -13.34
N LYS A 141 -25.79 -3.32 -14.10
CA LYS A 141 -25.57 -4.57 -14.86
C LYS A 141 -25.82 -4.32 -16.33
#